data_91133328662046300aa4410660dc6f3c
#
_entry.id   91133328662046300aa4410660dc6f3c
#
_cell.length_a   1.000
_cell.length_b   1.000
_cell.length_c   1.000
_cell.angle_alpha   90.00
_cell.angle_beta   90.00
_cell.angle_gamma   90.00
#
_symmetry.space_group_name_H-M   'P 1'
#
loop_
_entity.id
_entity.type
_entity.pdbx_description
1 polymer ?
#
loop_
_entity_poly.entity_id
_entity_poly.type
_entity_poly.pdbx_seq_one_letter_code
_entity_poly.pdbx_strand_id
1 'polypeptide(L)'
;MKLSKLLLMAFSVSLFVSCSSDDDNDQIEYKNGFLILNEGSAGQGSVSFSSNDFNVFEKDAYTAANGSDLLGKYAQNIFFDGDRAYIIAGGSNVINVVNKYTFKLIAKIDTGLANPRYGVVKDGKAYVTNANTYFSASNPNGNTDDYVAVINLATNTYESKINLNATANRLVEKNGKLYITEPYNSDKLLVVNIATKALEAPVAIGSSADGIEENNGTLYILRGPYEDRSEIVKVKLADNSISRITFPESLDGAAFLDVYENKIYYTVGNSVYSIATTATEASTTAIVTPSLGYLYGFAVNNNRIYLADSGDFKADSKAYIYSLTGSLQKELTVGVGPNGFYFND
;
A
#
# COMPACT_ATOMS: atom_id res chain seq x y z
N MET A 1 -2.78 -87.32 43.64
CA MET A 1 -1.85 -86.34 44.17
C MET A 1 -0.84 -85.96 43.11
N LYS A 2 -1.04 -84.92 42.39
CA LYS A 2 -0.01 -84.35 41.52
C LYS A 2 -0.20 -82.84 41.52
N LEU A 3 0.76 -82.08 41.98
CA LEU A 3 0.86 -80.63 41.91
C LEU A 3 1.14 -80.25 40.48
N SER A 4 0.31 -79.42 39.84
CA SER A 4 0.58 -78.79 38.62
C SER A 4 1.04 -77.35 38.91
N LYS A 5 2.29 -77.07 38.47
CA LYS A 5 2.91 -75.74 38.56
C LYS A 5 2.27 -74.83 37.51
N LEU A 6 1.65 -73.77 37.98
CA LEU A 6 1.19 -72.69 37.09
C LEU A 6 2.34 -71.71 36.84
N LEU A 7 2.79 -71.66 35.61
CA LEU A 7 3.83 -70.73 35.15
C LEU A 7 3.13 -69.37 34.82
N LEU A 8 3.38 -68.35 35.62
CA LEU A 8 2.91 -67.00 35.38
C LEU A 8 3.91 -66.32 34.47
N MET A 9 3.53 -66.14 33.20
CA MET A 9 4.30 -65.39 32.22
C MET A 9 3.89 -63.93 32.33
N ALA A 10 4.71 -63.08 32.94
CA ALA A 10 4.52 -61.65 33.01
C ALA A 10 4.89 -61.05 31.62
N PHE A 11 3.86 -60.58 30.92
CA PHE A 11 4.03 -59.83 29.69
C PHE A 11 4.26 -58.36 30.06
N SER A 12 5.53 -57.91 30.04
CA SER A 12 5.90 -56.51 30.15
C SER A 12 5.59 -55.78 28.86
N VAL A 13 4.45 -55.10 28.82
CA VAL A 13 4.13 -54.13 27.77
C VAL A 13 4.95 -52.86 28.02
N SER A 14 6.06 -52.69 27.32
CA SER A 14 6.79 -51.43 27.22
C SER A 14 5.97 -50.47 26.38
N LEU A 15 5.28 -49.54 27.04
CA LEU A 15 4.70 -48.36 26.42
C LEU A 15 5.88 -47.48 25.94
N PHE A 16 6.17 -47.55 24.63
CA PHE A 16 6.92 -46.48 24.00
C PHE A 16 6.00 -45.26 23.96
N VAL A 17 6.17 -44.37 24.91
CA VAL A 17 5.73 -42.99 24.79
C VAL A 17 6.63 -42.37 23.72
N SER A 18 6.17 -42.40 22.49
CA SER A 18 6.70 -41.52 21.46
C SER A 18 6.31 -40.11 21.87
N CYS A 19 7.22 -39.38 22.49
CA CYS A 19 7.17 -37.94 22.43
C CYS A 19 7.37 -37.58 20.95
N SER A 20 6.27 -37.37 20.20
CA SER A 20 6.33 -36.47 19.06
C SER A 20 6.66 -35.11 19.67
N SER A 21 7.89 -34.66 19.53
CA SER A 21 8.15 -33.24 19.55
C SER A 21 7.35 -32.69 18.37
N ASP A 22 6.14 -32.27 18.61
CA ASP A 22 5.52 -31.24 17.81
C ASP A 22 6.48 -30.06 17.96
N ASP A 23 7.35 -29.89 16.98
CA ASP A 23 7.93 -28.60 16.66
C ASP A 23 6.71 -27.72 16.29
N ASP A 24 6.02 -27.22 17.30
CA ASP A 24 5.22 -26.03 17.20
C ASP A 24 6.21 -24.92 16.79
N ASN A 25 6.48 -24.91 15.49
CA ASN A 25 7.09 -23.77 14.85
C ASN A 25 6.04 -22.66 15.02
N ASP A 26 6.16 -21.86 16.09
CA ASP A 26 5.34 -20.67 16.35
C ASP A 26 5.53 -19.70 15.19
N GLN A 27 4.96 -20.07 14.03
CA GLN A 27 5.01 -19.23 12.85
C GLN A 27 4.16 -18.01 13.14
N ILE A 28 4.77 -16.83 13.13
CA ILE A 28 4.06 -15.55 13.32
C ILE A 28 2.88 -15.52 12.35
N GLU A 29 1.69 -15.29 12.88
CA GLU A 29 0.50 -15.08 12.10
C GLU A 29 0.30 -13.57 11.94
N TYR A 30 0.38 -13.09 10.69
CA TYR A 30 0.32 -11.67 10.34
C TYR A 30 -1.14 -11.21 10.21
N LYS A 31 -1.85 -11.16 11.35
CA LYS A 31 -3.26 -10.74 11.43
C LYS A 31 -3.47 -9.68 12.51
N ASN A 32 -4.60 -8.98 12.45
CA ASN A 32 -4.96 -7.93 13.41
C ASN A 32 -3.82 -6.90 13.57
N GLY A 33 -3.32 -6.41 12.46
CA GLY A 33 -2.17 -5.53 12.45
C GLY A 33 -2.06 -4.74 11.16
N PHE A 34 -0.88 -4.22 10.93
CA PHE A 34 -0.57 -3.44 9.74
C PHE A 34 0.79 -3.82 9.17
N LEU A 35 0.88 -3.70 7.87
CA LEU A 35 2.10 -3.89 7.11
C LEU A 35 2.73 -2.53 6.80
N ILE A 36 4.05 -2.48 6.81
CA ILE A 36 4.82 -1.32 6.38
C ILE A 36 5.63 -1.77 5.18
N LEU A 37 5.34 -1.21 4.00
CA LEU A 37 6.08 -1.51 2.79
C LEU A 37 7.34 -0.66 2.78
N ASN A 38 8.49 -1.32 2.67
CA ASN A 38 9.79 -0.68 2.57
C ASN A 38 10.27 -0.81 1.12
N GLU A 39 10.46 0.31 0.45
CA GLU A 39 10.84 0.36 -0.97
C GLU A 39 12.17 -0.33 -1.26
N GLY A 40 13.13 -0.24 -0.30
CA GLY A 40 14.45 -0.84 -0.41
C GLY A 40 15.48 0.01 -1.14
N SER A 41 15.15 1.25 -1.55
CA SER A 41 16.03 2.11 -2.36
C SER A 41 16.57 1.36 -3.59
N ALA A 42 17.88 1.35 -3.83
CA ALA A 42 18.50 0.57 -4.91
C ALA A 42 18.60 -0.94 -4.62
N GLY A 43 18.29 -1.37 -3.37
CA GLY A 43 18.31 -2.76 -2.91
C GLY A 43 16.97 -3.47 -3.11
N GLN A 44 16.81 -4.58 -2.37
CA GLN A 44 15.54 -5.31 -2.31
C GLN A 44 14.56 -4.60 -1.38
N GLY A 45 13.29 -4.54 -1.79
CA GLY A 45 12.23 -4.15 -0.90
C GLY A 45 11.97 -5.19 0.20
N SER A 46 11.27 -4.79 1.24
CA SER A 46 10.86 -5.66 2.33
C SER A 46 9.48 -5.25 2.86
N VAL A 47 8.88 -6.09 3.68
CA VAL A 47 7.60 -5.79 4.34
C VAL A 47 7.77 -6.02 5.83
N SER A 48 7.62 -4.95 6.62
CA SER A 48 7.54 -5.08 8.07
C SER A 48 6.08 -5.26 8.50
N PHE A 49 5.86 -5.99 9.59
CA PHE A 49 4.56 -6.18 10.20
C PHE A 49 4.58 -5.76 11.67
N SER A 50 3.50 -5.16 12.13
CA SER A 50 3.23 -4.97 13.56
C SER A 50 1.77 -5.28 13.87
N SER A 51 1.52 -6.04 14.95
CA SER A 51 0.16 -6.17 15.48
C SER A 51 -0.38 -4.84 15.99
N ASN A 52 -1.71 -4.69 16.03
CA ASN A 52 -2.38 -3.47 16.49
C ASN A 52 -2.10 -3.13 17.96
N ASP A 53 -1.78 -4.11 18.79
CA ASP A 53 -1.38 -3.97 20.19
C ASP A 53 0.14 -3.80 20.38
N PHE A 54 0.93 -3.83 19.28
CA PHE A 54 2.39 -3.71 19.24
C PHE A 54 3.16 -4.82 19.96
N ASN A 55 2.53 -5.96 20.28
CA ASN A 55 3.18 -7.08 20.95
C ASN A 55 3.94 -7.99 19.98
N VAL A 56 3.51 -8.03 18.72
CA VAL A 56 4.17 -8.78 17.65
C VAL A 56 4.75 -7.79 16.64
N PHE A 57 6.02 -7.96 16.35
CA PHE A 57 6.72 -7.18 15.31
C PHE A 57 7.67 -8.08 14.54
N GLU A 58 7.54 -8.06 13.21
CA GLU A 58 8.48 -8.70 12.28
C GLU A 58 9.01 -7.65 11.32
N LYS A 59 10.33 -7.52 11.27
CA LYS A 59 10.97 -6.49 10.44
C LYS A 59 10.90 -6.79 8.95
N ASP A 60 10.96 -8.07 8.57
CA ASP A 60 10.85 -8.51 7.17
C ASP A 60 10.06 -9.83 7.09
N ALA A 61 8.74 -9.69 7.11
CA ALA A 61 7.80 -10.80 7.02
C ALA A 61 7.96 -11.62 5.73
N TYR A 62 8.35 -10.97 4.62
CA TYR A 62 8.53 -11.67 3.35
C TYR A 62 9.72 -12.62 3.39
N THR A 63 10.88 -12.15 3.81
CA THR A 63 12.08 -12.99 3.94
C THR A 63 11.90 -14.05 5.03
N ALA A 64 11.27 -13.70 6.16
CA ALA A 64 10.99 -14.66 7.24
C ALA A 64 10.14 -15.85 6.75
N ALA A 65 9.16 -15.61 5.88
CA ALA A 65 8.29 -16.65 5.36
C ALA A 65 8.87 -17.43 4.15
N ASN A 66 9.74 -16.81 3.33
CA ASN A 66 10.14 -17.32 2.03
C ASN A 66 11.66 -17.54 1.88
N GLY A 67 12.45 -17.30 2.92
CA GLY A 67 13.90 -17.58 2.95
C GLY A 67 14.66 -16.75 1.91
N SER A 68 15.33 -17.40 0.98
CA SER A 68 16.15 -16.73 -0.03
C SER A 68 15.38 -16.17 -1.23
N ASP A 69 14.06 -16.33 -1.28
CA ASP A 69 13.25 -15.69 -2.33
C ASP A 69 13.27 -14.17 -2.15
N LEU A 70 13.41 -13.44 -3.26
CA LEU A 70 13.54 -11.99 -3.24
C LEU A 70 12.21 -11.31 -3.61
N LEU A 71 11.81 -10.31 -2.82
CA LEU A 71 10.62 -9.50 -3.07
C LEU A 71 10.75 -8.71 -4.39
N GLY A 72 11.91 -8.22 -4.69
CA GLY A 72 12.21 -7.35 -5.83
C GLY A 72 12.52 -5.91 -5.39
N LYS A 73 12.94 -5.09 -6.37
CA LYS A 73 13.39 -3.71 -6.14
C LYS A 73 12.24 -2.72 -6.25
N TYR A 74 12.37 -1.61 -5.54
CA TYR A 74 11.41 -0.52 -5.54
C TYR A 74 9.98 -1.03 -5.28
N ALA A 75 9.79 -1.61 -4.07
CA ALA A 75 8.48 -2.04 -3.61
C ALA A 75 7.55 -0.82 -3.49
N GLN A 76 6.41 -0.84 -4.20
CA GLN A 76 5.63 0.37 -4.47
C GLN A 76 4.27 0.39 -3.80
N ASN A 77 3.58 -0.75 -3.76
CA ASN A 77 2.20 -0.82 -3.27
C ASN A 77 1.84 -2.23 -2.81
N ILE A 78 0.90 -2.34 -1.89
CA ILE A 78 0.23 -3.60 -1.54
C ILE A 78 -1.27 -3.41 -1.72
N PHE A 79 -1.93 -4.39 -2.32
CA PHE A 79 -3.39 -4.48 -2.34
C PHE A 79 -3.82 -5.90 -1.98
N PHE A 80 -5.08 -6.07 -1.59
CA PHE A 80 -5.60 -7.33 -1.07
C PHE A 80 -6.78 -7.85 -1.88
N ASP A 81 -6.90 -9.18 -1.96
CA ASP A 81 -8.09 -9.89 -2.43
C ASP A 81 -8.27 -11.18 -1.62
N GLY A 82 -9.33 -11.26 -0.83
CA GLY A 82 -9.58 -12.36 0.10
C GLY A 82 -8.39 -12.58 1.06
N ASP A 83 -7.83 -13.78 1.03
CA ASP A 83 -6.70 -14.18 1.88
C ASP A 83 -5.33 -13.90 1.24
N ARG A 84 -5.28 -13.12 0.17
CA ARG A 84 -4.05 -12.82 -0.57
C ARG A 84 -3.67 -11.35 -0.44
N ALA A 85 -2.36 -11.13 -0.32
CA ALA A 85 -1.74 -9.82 -0.49
C ALA A 85 -0.92 -9.85 -1.78
N TYR A 86 -1.04 -8.79 -2.56
CA TYR A 86 -0.35 -8.58 -3.83
C TYR A 86 0.64 -7.44 -3.63
N ILE A 87 1.93 -7.76 -3.64
CA ILE A 87 3.02 -6.82 -3.34
C ILE A 87 3.69 -6.45 -4.66
N ILE A 88 3.56 -5.20 -5.08
CA ILE A 88 4.15 -4.66 -6.30
C ILE A 88 5.60 -4.28 -6.03
N ALA A 89 6.54 -4.84 -6.78
CA ALA A 89 7.93 -4.42 -6.84
C ALA A 89 8.22 -3.83 -8.24
N GLY A 90 8.01 -2.52 -8.38
CA GLY A 90 8.00 -1.82 -9.67
C GLY A 90 9.32 -1.95 -10.42
N GLY A 91 10.45 -1.76 -9.76
CA GLY A 91 11.77 -1.86 -10.38
C GLY A 91 12.17 -3.26 -10.82
N SER A 92 11.47 -4.30 -10.38
CA SER A 92 11.65 -5.69 -10.83
C SER A 92 10.56 -6.16 -11.78
N ASN A 93 9.57 -5.32 -12.10
CA ASN A 93 8.42 -5.66 -12.93
C ASN A 93 7.68 -6.92 -12.45
N VAL A 94 7.47 -7.04 -11.14
CA VAL A 94 6.86 -8.22 -10.53
C VAL A 94 5.82 -7.83 -9.51
N ILE A 95 4.77 -8.65 -9.40
CA ILE A 95 3.83 -8.64 -8.29
C ILE A 95 3.95 -9.99 -7.58
N ASN A 96 4.38 -9.96 -6.31
CA ASN A 96 4.43 -11.15 -5.48
C ASN A 96 3.06 -11.37 -4.85
N VAL A 97 2.50 -12.55 -5.02
CA VAL A 97 1.23 -12.96 -4.43
C VAL A 97 1.54 -13.84 -3.23
N VAL A 98 1.18 -13.39 -2.04
CA VAL A 98 1.40 -14.13 -0.80
C VAL A 98 0.08 -14.37 -0.07
N ASN A 99 0.04 -15.39 0.78
CA ASN A 99 -1.04 -15.49 1.76
C ASN A 99 -0.86 -14.37 2.79
N LYS A 100 -1.88 -13.54 3.00
CA LYS A 100 -1.76 -12.33 3.82
C LYS A 100 -1.50 -12.60 5.32
N TYR A 101 -1.79 -13.82 5.79
CA TYR A 101 -1.64 -14.22 7.19
C TYR A 101 -0.32 -14.92 7.49
N THR A 102 0.22 -15.65 6.52
CA THR A 102 1.47 -16.42 6.69
C THR A 102 2.65 -15.83 5.91
N PHE A 103 2.38 -14.89 5.02
CA PHE A 103 3.32 -14.32 4.05
C PHE A 103 3.99 -15.33 3.11
N LYS A 104 3.55 -16.59 3.12
CA LYS A 104 4.05 -17.61 2.19
C LYS A 104 3.70 -17.24 0.75
N LEU A 105 4.70 -17.28 -0.11
CA LEU A 105 4.56 -17.01 -1.53
C LEU A 105 3.63 -18.05 -2.19
N ILE A 106 2.66 -17.55 -2.96
CA ILE A 106 1.71 -18.34 -3.74
C ILE A 106 2.09 -18.32 -5.21
N ALA A 107 2.39 -17.13 -5.74
CA ALA A 107 2.72 -16.92 -7.14
C ALA A 107 3.53 -15.65 -7.35
N LYS A 108 4.19 -15.54 -8.50
CA LYS A 108 4.75 -14.28 -9.02
C LYS A 108 4.10 -13.98 -10.36
N ILE A 109 3.70 -12.73 -10.55
CA ILE A 109 3.18 -12.23 -11.82
C ILE A 109 4.26 -11.30 -12.36
N ASP A 110 4.94 -11.73 -13.42
CA ASP A 110 6.09 -11.04 -14.03
C ASP A 110 5.91 -10.79 -15.53
N THR A 111 4.73 -11.10 -16.05
CA THR A 111 4.38 -10.92 -17.46
C THR A 111 3.43 -9.77 -17.63
N GLY A 112 3.61 -8.97 -18.70
CA GLY A 112 2.71 -7.86 -19.05
C GLY A 112 2.82 -6.65 -18.13
N LEU A 113 3.92 -6.53 -17.38
CA LEU A 113 4.21 -5.44 -16.46
C LEU A 113 5.44 -4.65 -16.94
N ALA A 114 5.38 -3.34 -16.77
CA ALA A 114 6.50 -2.42 -16.98
C ALA A 114 6.42 -1.31 -15.95
N ASN A 115 7.30 -1.35 -14.95
CA ASN A 115 7.30 -0.46 -13.82
C ASN A 115 5.89 -0.30 -13.18
N PRO A 116 5.27 -1.42 -12.71
CA PRO A 116 3.96 -1.39 -12.09
C PRO A 116 3.97 -0.52 -10.82
N ARG A 117 2.89 0.26 -10.61
CA ARG A 117 2.84 1.29 -9.58
C ARG A 117 1.81 0.98 -8.50
N TYR A 118 0.54 1.13 -8.79
CA TYR A 118 -0.55 0.97 -7.83
C TYR A 118 -1.61 0.03 -8.39
N GLY A 119 -2.27 -0.72 -7.52
CA GLY A 119 -3.28 -1.69 -7.90
C GLY A 119 -4.57 -1.55 -7.11
N VAL A 120 -5.70 -1.81 -7.77
CA VAL A 120 -7.02 -1.96 -7.15
C VAL A 120 -7.69 -3.22 -7.64
N VAL A 121 -8.65 -3.72 -6.87
CA VAL A 121 -9.38 -4.95 -7.19
C VAL A 121 -10.83 -4.65 -7.53
N LYS A 122 -11.34 -5.29 -8.59
CA LYS A 122 -12.75 -5.27 -8.96
C LYS A 122 -13.14 -6.57 -9.66
N ASP A 123 -14.19 -7.22 -9.14
CA ASP A 123 -14.83 -8.40 -9.76
C ASP A 123 -13.83 -9.52 -10.12
N GLY A 124 -12.95 -9.90 -9.17
CA GLY A 124 -11.95 -10.97 -9.34
C GLY A 124 -10.79 -10.61 -10.26
N LYS A 125 -10.60 -9.33 -10.56
CA LYS A 125 -9.46 -8.81 -11.33
C LYS A 125 -8.74 -7.71 -10.58
N ALA A 126 -7.42 -7.62 -10.76
CA ALA A 126 -6.67 -6.45 -10.39
C ALA A 126 -6.42 -5.57 -11.62
N TYR A 127 -6.44 -4.27 -11.36
CA TYR A 127 -6.14 -3.21 -12.31
C TYR A 127 -4.93 -2.47 -11.78
N VAL A 128 -3.80 -2.58 -12.48
CA VAL A 128 -2.50 -2.08 -12.01
C VAL A 128 -1.96 -1.06 -12.99
N THR A 129 -1.70 0.17 -12.53
CA THR A 129 -1.03 1.20 -13.34
C THR A 129 0.43 0.81 -13.59
N ASN A 130 0.90 1.08 -14.81
CA ASN A 130 2.26 0.82 -15.26
C ASN A 130 2.82 2.07 -15.91
N ALA A 131 3.94 2.60 -15.36
CA ALA A 131 4.69 3.70 -15.94
C ALA A 131 5.68 3.15 -16.96
N ASN A 132 5.19 2.86 -18.18
CA ASN A 132 5.88 2.05 -19.19
C ASN A 132 7.24 2.63 -19.58
N THR A 133 7.26 3.84 -20.12
CA THR A 133 8.51 4.53 -20.45
C THR A 133 8.50 5.97 -19.96
N TYR A 134 9.70 6.55 -19.84
CA TYR A 134 9.86 7.94 -19.43
C TYR A 134 10.32 8.80 -20.60
N PHE A 135 9.97 10.08 -20.57
CA PHE A 135 10.47 11.06 -21.51
C PHE A 135 12.00 11.11 -21.51
N SER A 136 12.59 11.09 -22.70
CA SER A 136 14.00 11.36 -22.92
C SER A 136 14.20 11.92 -24.33
N ALA A 137 15.37 12.46 -24.63
CA ALA A 137 15.70 12.93 -25.97
C ALA A 137 15.62 11.80 -27.03
N SER A 138 15.86 10.55 -26.63
CA SER A 138 15.74 9.36 -27.48
C SER A 138 14.32 8.75 -27.48
N ASN A 139 13.46 9.15 -26.55
CA ASN A 139 12.06 8.71 -26.45
C ASN A 139 11.14 9.90 -26.15
N PRO A 140 10.87 10.76 -27.14
CA PRO A 140 10.05 11.98 -26.92
C PRO A 140 8.57 11.67 -26.63
N ASN A 141 8.11 10.47 -26.89
CA ASN A 141 6.76 10.00 -26.57
C ASN A 141 6.69 9.21 -25.25
N GLY A 142 7.79 9.06 -24.52
CA GLY A 142 7.77 8.59 -23.14
C GLY A 142 6.81 9.45 -22.32
N ASN A 143 6.26 8.93 -21.24
CA ASN A 143 5.18 9.55 -20.47
C ASN A 143 3.82 9.64 -21.19
N THR A 144 3.64 9.02 -22.37
CA THR A 144 2.34 8.95 -23.06
C THR A 144 1.90 7.53 -23.37
N ASP A 145 2.66 6.53 -22.95
CA ASP A 145 2.48 5.12 -23.27
C ASP A 145 2.16 4.25 -22.05
N ASP A 146 1.81 4.89 -20.93
CA ASP A 146 1.39 4.19 -19.73
C ASP A 146 0.07 3.43 -19.96
N TYR A 147 -0.15 2.42 -19.16
CA TYR A 147 -1.31 1.57 -19.27
C TYR A 147 -1.75 1.02 -17.91
N VAL A 148 -2.97 0.51 -17.89
CA VAL A 148 -3.46 -0.33 -16.79
C VAL A 148 -3.36 -1.78 -17.22
N ALA A 149 -2.57 -2.59 -16.50
CA ALA A 149 -2.56 -4.04 -16.66
C ALA A 149 -3.81 -4.63 -15.98
N VAL A 150 -4.47 -5.56 -16.66
CA VAL A 150 -5.59 -6.33 -16.13
C VAL A 150 -5.10 -7.72 -15.79
N ILE A 151 -5.26 -8.11 -14.54
CA ILE A 151 -4.75 -9.37 -13.97
C ILE A 151 -5.93 -10.21 -13.50
N ASN A 152 -5.98 -11.47 -13.85
CA ASN A 152 -6.93 -12.44 -13.34
C ASN A 152 -6.46 -12.95 -11.97
N LEU A 153 -7.21 -12.68 -10.91
CA LEU A 153 -6.83 -13.04 -9.54
C LEU A 153 -7.09 -14.52 -9.21
N ALA A 154 -7.97 -15.20 -9.97
CA ALA A 154 -8.18 -16.63 -9.78
C ALA A 154 -6.97 -17.45 -10.24
N THR A 155 -6.30 -17.02 -11.32
CA THR A 155 -5.15 -17.69 -11.91
C THR A 155 -3.83 -17.00 -11.63
N ASN A 156 -3.84 -15.78 -11.09
CA ASN A 156 -2.67 -14.90 -10.91
C ASN A 156 -1.90 -14.67 -12.23
N THR A 157 -2.63 -14.38 -13.31
CA THR A 157 -2.03 -14.19 -14.65
C THR A 157 -2.47 -12.87 -15.27
N TYR A 158 -1.56 -12.26 -16.04
CA TYR A 158 -1.88 -11.13 -16.90
C TYR A 158 -2.88 -11.54 -17.98
N GLU A 159 -3.92 -10.74 -18.19
CA GLU A 159 -4.94 -10.97 -19.23
C GLU A 159 -4.83 -9.99 -20.40
N SER A 160 -4.71 -8.70 -20.10
CA SER A 160 -4.74 -7.64 -21.11
C SER A 160 -4.25 -6.32 -20.53
N LYS A 161 -4.16 -5.29 -21.38
CA LYS A 161 -3.91 -3.92 -20.93
C LYS A 161 -4.95 -2.94 -21.47
N ILE A 162 -5.08 -1.83 -20.78
CA ILE A 162 -5.85 -0.65 -21.22
C ILE A 162 -4.85 0.48 -21.42
N ASN A 163 -4.63 0.88 -22.66
CA ASN A 163 -3.72 1.99 -22.96
C ASN A 163 -4.35 3.31 -22.52
N LEU A 164 -3.55 4.15 -21.86
CA LEU A 164 -4.03 5.43 -21.32
C LEU A 164 -3.72 6.61 -22.22
N ASN A 165 -2.73 6.50 -23.10
CA ASN A 165 -2.20 7.58 -23.92
C ASN A 165 -1.82 8.82 -23.08
N ALA A 166 -1.37 8.58 -21.88
CA ALA A 166 -1.01 9.56 -20.86
C ALA A 166 -0.12 8.89 -19.82
N THR A 167 0.40 9.67 -18.87
CA THR A 167 1.04 9.15 -17.66
C THR A 167 0.00 8.69 -16.64
N ALA A 168 0.41 7.75 -15.76
CA ALA A 168 -0.44 7.21 -14.72
C ALA A 168 0.33 6.90 -13.44
N ASN A 169 -0.26 7.19 -12.29
CA ASN A 169 0.32 6.85 -11.00
C ASN A 169 -0.73 6.17 -10.10
N ARG A 170 -1.33 6.89 -9.16
CA ARG A 170 -2.32 6.33 -8.23
C ARG A 170 -3.68 6.15 -8.89
N LEU A 171 -4.44 5.20 -8.37
CA LEU A 171 -5.80 4.95 -8.85
C LEU A 171 -6.72 4.52 -7.72
N VAL A 172 -8.00 4.81 -7.91
CA VAL A 172 -9.11 4.25 -7.14
C VAL A 172 -10.17 3.66 -8.08
N GLU A 173 -10.85 2.61 -7.63
CA GLU A 173 -12.03 2.07 -8.32
C GLU A 173 -13.29 2.54 -7.64
N LYS A 174 -14.25 3.03 -8.42
CA LYS A 174 -15.61 3.28 -7.93
C LYS A 174 -16.63 3.12 -9.06
N ASN A 175 -17.70 2.36 -8.77
CA ASN A 175 -18.82 2.15 -9.68
C ASN A 175 -18.42 1.63 -11.08
N GLY A 176 -17.44 0.73 -11.16
CA GLY A 176 -16.95 0.16 -12.42
C GLY A 176 -16.08 1.10 -13.23
N LYS A 177 -15.56 2.14 -12.62
CA LYS A 177 -14.59 3.07 -13.24
C LYS A 177 -13.30 3.16 -12.44
N LEU A 178 -12.20 3.33 -13.13
CA LEU A 178 -10.92 3.70 -12.54
C LEU A 178 -10.73 5.21 -12.68
N TYR A 179 -10.34 5.84 -11.59
CA TYR A 179 -9.95 7.25 -11.54
C TYR A 179 -8.46 7.30 -11.25
N ILE A 180 -7.67 7.87 -12.17
CA ILE A 180 -6.21 7.77 -12.16
C ILE A 180 -5.60 9.17 -12.12
N THR A 181 -4.72 9.41 -11.14
CA THR A 181 -3.93 10.63 -11.02
C THR A 181 -2.52 10.45 -11.55
N GLU A 182 -1.88 11.57 -11.86
CA GLU A 182 -0.49 11.64 -12.27
C GLU A 182 0.10 13.00 -11.86
N PRO A 183 1.15 13.03 -11.02
CA PRO A 183 1.62 14.29 -10.45
C PRO A 183 2.54 15.10 -11.36
N TYR A 184 3.11 14.53 -12.43
CA TYR A 184 4.24 15.16 -13.12
C TYR A 184 3.89 15.79 -14.46
N ASN A 185 3.00 15.16 -15.25
CA ASN A 185 2.82 15.51 -16.66
C ASN A 185 1.37 15.76 -17.06
N SER A 186 0.43 15.74 -16.13
CA SER A 186 -0.99 15.90 -16.41
C SER A 186 -1.67 16.91 -15.48
N ASP A 187 -2.68 17.59 -16.02
CA ASP A 187 -3.61 18.44 -15.27
C ASP A 187 -5.00 17.78 -15.12
N LYS A 188 -5.09 16.49 -15.45
CA LYS A 188 -6.36 15.77 -15.60
C LYS A 188 -6.41 14.54 -14.74
N LEU A 189 -7.59 14.29 -14.17
CA LEU A 189 -7.98 13.00 -13.67
C LEU A 189 -8.43 12.14 -14.84
N LEU A 190 -7.75 11.04 -15.13
CA LEU A 190 -8.17 10.09 -16.15
C LEU A 190 -9.32 9.25 -15.62
N VAL A 191 -10.28 8.95 -16.48
CA VAL A 191 -11.42 8.10 -16.16
C VAL A 191 -11.45 6.95 -17.14
N VAL A 192 -11.39 5.71 -16.63
CA VAL A 192 -11.45 4.49 -17.44
C VAL A 192 -12.69 3.71 -17.07
N ASN A 193 -13.50 3.38 -18.07
CA ASN A 193 -14.62 2.46 -17.90
C ASN A 193 -14.10 1.02 -17.96
N ILE A 194 -14.26 0.28 -16.88
CA ILE A 194 -13.73 -1.08 -16.74
C ILE A 194 -14.40 -2.06 -17.73
N ALA A 195 -15.72 -1.95 -17.90
CA ALA A 195 -16.48 -2.88 -18.74
C ALA A 195 -16.14 -2.75 -20.23
N THR A 196 -15.95 -1.51 -20.71
CA THR A 196 -15.62 -1.24 -22.12
C THR A 196 -14.12 -1.18 -22.37
N LYS A 197 -13.30 -1.12 -21.33
CA LYS A 197 -11.85 -0.92 -21.37
C LYS A 197 -11.44 0.36 -22.12
N ALA A 198 -12.25 1.40 -22.04
CA ALA A 198 -12.08 2.64 -22.78
C ALA A 198 -11.91 3.83 -21.84
N LEU A 199 -11.11 4.79 -22.27
CA LEU A 199 -11.04 6.12 -21.65
C LEU A 199 -12.35 6.86 -21.87
N GLU A 200 -12.86 7.48 -20.82
CA GLU A 200 -13.95 8.46 -20.87
C GLU A 200 -13.38 9.89 -20.89
N ALA A 201 -14.26 10.88 -20.97
CA ALA A 201 -13.84 12.27 -20.87
C ALA A 201 -13.14 12.53 -19.53
N PRO A 202 -11.90 13.02 -19.52
CA PRO A 202 -11.18 13.28 -18.29
C PRO A 202 -11.74 14.49 -17.55
N VAL A 203 -11.48 14.58 -16.24
CA VAL A 203 -11.87 15.71 -15.41
C VAL A 203 -10.67 16.64 -15.22
N ALA A 204 -10.80 17.93 -15.54
CA ALA A 204 -9.73 18.91 -15.35
C ALA A 204 -9.59 19.25 -13.85
N ILE A 205 -8.54 18.74 -13.22
CA ILE A 205 -8.29 18.92 -11.77
C ILE A 205 -7.11 19.85 -11.47
N GLY A 206 -6.27 20.15 -12.46
CA GLY A 206 -5.01 20.87 -12.35
C GLY A 206 -3.82 19.95 -12.14
N SER A 207 -2.62 20.49 -12.39
CA SER A 207 -1.35 19.75 -12.32
C SER A 207 -0.96 19.32 -10.90
N SER A 208 0.02 18.42 -10.82
CA SER A 208 0.61 17.94 -9.57
C SER A 208 -0.38 17.22 -8.65
N ALA A 209 -1.35 16.51 -9.23
CA ALA A 209 -2.32 15.69 -8.50
C ALA A 209 -1.74 14.28 -8.26
N ASP A 210 -1.50 13.89 -7.01
CA ASP A 210 -1.00 12.56 -6.64
C ASP A 210 -1.96 11.81 -5.73
N GLY A 211 -2.04 12.18 -4.45
CA GLY A 211 -2.90 11.52 -3.48
C GLY A 211 -4.36 11.55 -3.90
N ILE A 212 -5.02 10.40 -3.92
CA ILE A 212 -6.44 10.26 -4.26
C ILE A 212 -7.11 9.26 -3.35
N GLU A 213 -8.23 9.68 -2.75
CA GLU A 213 -9.08 8.86 -1.89
C GLU A 213 -10.55 9.01 -2.28
N GLU A 214 -11.33 7.94 -2.16
CA GLU A 214 -12.77 7.96 -2.36
C GLU A 214 -13.50 7.83 -1.03
N ASN A 215 -14.43 8.74 -0.77
CA ASN A 215 -15.29 8.65 0.40
C ASN A 215 -16.69 9.15 0.04
N ASN A 216 -17.70 8.29 0.25
CA ASN A 216 -19.12 8.60 0.07
C ASN A 216 -19.46 9.26 -1.27
N GLY A 217 -18.90 8.76 -2.38
CA GLY A 217 -19.19 9.24 -3.74
C GLY A 217 -18.45 10.53 -4.09
N THR A 218 -17.43 10.90 -3.33
CA THR A 218 -16.58 12.04 -3.60
C THR A 218 -15.12 11.59 -3.64
N LEU A 219 -14.39 11.98 -4.66
CA LEU A 219 -12.93 11.85 -4.69
C LEU A 219 -12.31 13.08 -4.02
N TYR A 220 -11.33 12.83 -3.17
CA TYR A 220 -10.48 13.82 -2.54
C TYR A 220 -9.09 13.66 -3.11
N ILE A 221 -8.60 14.69 -3.81
CA ILE A 221 -7.35 14.65 -4.55
C ILE A 221 -6.46 15.76 -4.03
N LEU A 222 -5.25 15.39 -3.59
CA LEU A 222 -4.26 16.37 -3.15
C LEU A 222 -3.38 16.79 -4.33
N ARG A 223 -3.24 18.10 -4.48
CA ARG A 223 -2.31 18.75 -5.39
C ARG A 223 -1.29 19.54 -4.58
N GLY A 224 0.00 19.32 -4.88
CA GLY A 224 1.11 20.05 -4.27
C GLY A 224 2.07 20.59 -5.35
N PRO A 225 1.64 21.54 -6.19
CA PRO A 225 2.50 22.11 -7.24
C PRO A 225 3.67 22.88 -6.64
N TYR A 226 4.82 22.89 -7.32
CA TYR A 226 6.07 23.49 -6.83
C TYR A 226 6.00 25.01 -6.70
N GLU A 227 5.31 25.69 -7.63
CA GLU A 227 5.28 27.17 -7.71
C GLU A 227 3.85 27.73 -7.59
N ASP A 228 2.93 26.97 -7.00
CA ASP A 228 1.53 27.37 -6.81
C ASP A 228 1.01 26.81 -5.50
N ARG A 229 -0.17 27.19 -5.10
CA ARG A 229 -0.84 26.78 -3.87
C ARG A 229 -1.18 25.29 -3.88
N SER A 230 -0.89 24.63 -2.77
CA SER A 230 -1.46 23.30 -2.54
C SER A 230 -2.98 23.37 -2.45
N GLU A 231 -3.65 22.34 -2.94
CA GLU A 231 -5.11 22.26 -2.94
C GLU A 231 -5.61 20.85 -2.64
N ILE A 232 -6.76 20.76 -2.00
CA ILE A 232 -7.59 19.56 -2.04
C ILE A 232 -8.71 19.79 -3.05
N VAL A 233 -8.69 19.02 -4.13
CA VAL A 233 -9.74 19.02 -5.14
C VAL A 233 -10.77 17.95 -4.77
N LYS A 234 -12.03 18.34 -4.62
CA LYS A 234 -13.15 17.43 -4.38
C LYS A 234 -13.93 17.25 -5.68
N VAL A 235 -14.05 16.02 -6.16
CA VAL A 235 -14.83 15.68 -7.37
C VAL A 235 -15.99 14.79 -6.94
N LYS A 236 -17.23 15.27 -7.11
CA LYS A 236 -18.43 14.46 -6.88
C LYS A 236 -18.65 13.51 -8.04
N LEU A 237 -18.75 12.22 -7.76
CA LEU A 237 -18.87 11.20 -8.81
C LEU A 237 -20.25 11.16 -9.49
N ALA A 238 -21.26 11.78 -8.86
CA ALA A 238 -22.62 11.78 -9.41
C ALA A 238 -22.75 12.67 -10.65
N ASP A 239 -21.98 13.78 -10.71
CA ASP A 239 -22.13 14.82 -11.75
C ASP A 239 -20.78 15.41 -12.20
N ASN A 240 -19.67 14.91 -11.67
CA ASN A 240 -18.31 15.42 -11.88
C ASN A 240 -18.14 16.90 -11.45
N SER A 241 -19.01 17.42 -10.59
CA SER A 241 -18.85 18.77 -10.06
C SER A 241 -17.61 18.87 -9.18
N ILE A 242 -16.89 19.99 -9.29
CA ILE A 242 -15.63 20.23 -8.61
C ILE A 242 -15.78 21.35 -7.59
N SER A 243 -15.25 21.13 -6.39
CA SER A 243 -14.95 22.18 -5.42
C SER A 243 -13.52 22.04 -4.92
N ARG A 244 -12.94 23.14 -4.42
CA ARG A 244 -11.54 23.20 -4.04
C ARG A 244 -11.37 23.79 -2.64
N ILE A 245 -10.38 23.29 -1.93
CA ILE A 245 -9.83 23.92 -0.73
C ILE A 245 -8.42 24.33 -1.08
N THR A 246 -8.21 25.62 -1.32
CA THR A 246 -6.88 26.18 -1.59
C THR A 246 -6.20 26.47 -0.25
N PHE A 247 -4.98 26.01 -0.10
CA PHE A 247 -4.21 26.19 1.14
C PHE A 247 -3.62 27.60 1.22
N PRO A 248 -3.46 28.16 2.41
CA PRO A 248 -2.67 29.38 2.58
C PRO A 248 -1.19 29.12 2.26
N GLU A 249 -0.45 30.16 1.92
CA GLU A 249 0.99 30.07 1.55
C GLU A 249 1.85 29.33 2.58
N SER A 250 1.51 29.49 3.85
CA SER A 250 2.20 28.79 4.94
C SER A 250 2.03 27.26 4.93
N LEU A 251 1.16 26.73 4.09
CA LEU A 251 0.87 25.30 3.93
C LEU A 251 1.13 24.81 2.49
N ASP A 252 1.94 25.50 1.71
CA ASP A 252 2.37 25.04 0.42
C ASP A 252 3.28 23.81 0.55
N GLY A 253 3.33 22.96 -0.49
CA GLY A 253 4.12 21.73 -0.49
C GLY A 253 3.46 20.59 0.27
N ALA A 254 2.12 20.54 0.31
CA ALA A 254 1.40 19.39 0.85
C ALA A 254 1.71 18.11 0.04
N ALA A 255 1.97 17.00 0.75
CA ALA A 255 2.53 15.79 0.12
C ALA A 255 1.64 14.55 0.20
N PHE A 256 0.94 14.33 1.30
CA PHE A 256 0.12 13.14 1.53
C PHE A 256 -1.30 13.52 1.95
N LEU A 257 -2.25 12.67 1.58
CA LEU A 257 -3.65 12.79 1.96
C LEU A 257 -4.20 11.40 2.29
N ASP A 258 -5.05 11.36 3.32
CA ASP A 258 -5.86 10.20 3.67
C ASP A 258 -7.22 10.67 4.19
N VAL A 259 -8.26 9.86 4.01
CA VAL A 259 -9.62 10.16 4.47
C VAL A 259 -10.07 9.09 5.46
N TYR A 260 -10.22 9.49 6.71
CA TYR A 260 -10.64 8.61 7.79
C TYR A 260 -11.78 9.25 8.60
N GLU A 261 -12.86 8.51 8.86
CA GLU A 261 -14.03 8.93 9.66
C GLU A 261 -14.57 10.34 9.31
N ASN A 262 -14.81 10.61 8.02
CA ASN A 262 -15.29 11.90 7.52
C ASN A 262 -14.36 13.09 7.80
N LYS A 263 -13.08 12.83 8.03
CA LYS A 263 -12.02 13.84 8.08
C LYS A 263 -11.00 13.57 6.97
N ILE A 264 -10.48 14.64 6.43
CA ILE A 264 -9.34 14.62 5.53
C ILE A 264 -8.11 14.92 6.37
N TYR A 265 -7.15 14.04 6.36
CA TYR A 265 -5.83 14.24 6.95
C TYR A 265 -4.84 14.52 5.83
N TYR A 266 -3.92 15.44 6.04
CA TYR A 266 -2.90 15.80 5.07
C TYR A 266 -1.61 16.22 5.75
N THR A 267 -0.51 16.21 5.01
CA THR A 267 0.79 16.59 5.53
C THR A 267 1.36 17.80 4.80
N VAL A 268 2.09 18.65 5.53
CA VAL A 268 2.94 19.71 4.99
C VAL A 268 4.28 19.64 5.72
N GLY A 269 5.34 19.39 4.98
CA GLY A 269 6.62 19.00 5.60
C GLY A 269 6.43 17.79 6.52
N ASN A 270 6.88 17.88 7.76
CA ASN A 270 6.71 16.83 8.76
C ASN A 270 5.41 16.98 9.60
N SER A 271 4.61 18.00 9.34
CA SER A 271 3.41 18.28 10.13
C SER A 271 2.18 17.60 9.56
N VAL A 272 1.32 17.12 10.45
CA VAL A 272 0.03 16.49 10.10
C VAL A 272 -1.11 17.42 10.51
N TYR A 273 -2.06 17.60 9.62
CA TYR A 273 -3.25 18.42 9.79
C TYR A 273 -4.51 17.62 9.54
N SER A 274 -5.66 18.08 10.01
CA SER A 274 -6.94 17.52 9.59
C SER A 274 -8.04 18.56 9.51
N ILE A 275 -9.00 18.28 8.62
CA ILE A 275 -10.24 19.04 8.44
C ILE A 275 -11.41 18.09 8.26
N ALA A 276 -12.62 18.54 8.50
CA ALA A 276 -13.82 17.78 8.13
C ALA A 276 -13.93 17.66 6.61
N THR A 277 -14.51 16.56 6.09
CA THR A 277 -14.78 16.41 4.64
C THR A 277 -15.69 17.52 4.10
N THR A 278 -16.48 18.17 4.96
CA THR A 278 -17.36 19.31 4.63
C THR A 278 -16.67 20.67 4.72
N ALA A 279 -15.42 20.74 5.19
CA ALA A 279 -14.69 22.00 5.31
C ALA A 279 -14.50 22.67 3.93
N THR A 280 -14.38 24.00 3.98
CA THR A 280 -14.11 24.87 2.82
C THR A 280 -12.74 25.53 2.90
N GLU A 281 -12.06 25.39 4.03
CA GLU A 281 -10.75 25.97 4.30
C GLU A 281 -9.81 24.93 4.92
N ALA A 282 -8.51 25.05 4.67
CA ALA A 282 -7.48 24.23 5.28
C ALA A 282 -7.23 24.66 6.74
N SER A 283 -6.94 23.69 7.61
CA SER A 283 -6.51 24.00 9.00
C SER A 283 -5.06 24.46 8.99
N THR A 284 -4.76 25.53 9.70
CA THR A 284 -3.39 25.99 9.94
C THR A 284 -2.82 25.48 11.27
N THR A 285 -3.59 24.71 12.04
CA THR A 285 -3.15 24.12 13.31
C THR A 285 -2.80 22.67 13.10
N ALA A 286 -1.54 22.33 13.28
CA ALA A 286 -1.05 20.96 13.18
C ALA A 286 -1.55 20.10 14.36
N ILE A 287 -1.87 18.84 14.10
CA ILE A 287 -2.11 17.82 15.13
C ILE A 287 -0.79 17.43 15.79
N VAL A 288 0.23 17.23 14.98
CA VAL A 288 1.57 16.85 15.42
C VAL A 288 2.62 17.33 14.39
N THR A 289 3.79 17.70 14.88
CA THR A 289 4.96 18.07 14.08
C THR A 289 6.16 17.30 14.61
N PRO A 290 6.37 16.02 14.20
CA PRO A 290 7.50 15.25 14.66
C PRO A 290 8.80 15.69 13.99
N SER A 291 9.93 15.40 14.65
CA SER A 291 11.25 15.57 14.05
C SER A 291 11.59 14.33 13.22
N LEU A 292 11.39 14.40 11.91
CA LEU A 292 11.69 13.33 10.96
C LEU A 292 12.82 13.79 10.02
N GLY A 293 13.59 12.82 9.54
CA GLY A 293 14.59 13.06 8.49
C GLY A 293 13.92 13.36 7.16
N TYR A 294 13.02 12.46 6.71
CA TYR A 294 12.25 12.63 5.50
C TYR A 294 10.94 11.83 5.57
N LEU A 295 9.82 12.51 5.64
CA LEU A 295 8.48 11.86 5.62
C LEU A 295 8.23 11.26 4.23
N TYR A 296 8.12 9.92 4.15
CA TYR A 296 8.03 9.19 2.90
C TYR A 296 6.79 8.31 2.78
N GLY A 297 6.09 8.04 3.88
CA GLY A 297 4.83 7.31 3.90
C GLY A 297 3.90 7.85 4.99
N PHE A 298 2.60 7.79 4.72
CA PHE A 298 1.55 8.32 5.57
C PHE A 298 0.29 7.49 5.45
N ALA A 299 -0.40 7.28 6.57
CA ALA A 299 -1.76 6.75 6.60
C ALA A 299 -2.47 7.14 7.89
N VAL A 300 -3.79 7.06 7.88
CA VAL A 300 -4.64 7.20 9.07
C VAL A 300 -5.63 6.05 9.11
N ASN A 301 -5.56 5.23 10.15
CA ASN A 301 -6.45 4.09 10.35
C ASN A 301 -6.52 3.73 11.84
N ASN A 302 -7.54 2.98 12.27
CA ASN A 302 -7.69 2.48 13.63
C ASN A 302 -7.45 3.56 14.70
N ASN A 303 -7.99 4.77 14.50
CA ASN A 303 -7.81 5.95 15.38
C ASN A 303 -6.33 6.34 15.59
N ARG A 304 -5.48 6.11 14.60
CA ARG A 304 -4.04 6.40 14.64
C ARG A 304 -3.57 7.08 13.38
N ILE A 305 -2.50 7.86 13.53
CA ILE A 305 -1.73 8.47 12.45
C ILE A 305 -0.43 7.68 12.33
N TYR A 306 -0.11 7.25 11.13
CA TYR A 306 1.09 6.47 10.81
C TYR A 306 2.00 7.32 9.92
N LEU A 307 3.25 7.49 10.35
CA LEU A 307 4.26 8.27 9.64
C LEU A 307 5.50 7.42 9.40
N ALA A 308 5.97 7.38 8.18
CA ALA A 308 7.18 6.68 7.80
C ALA A 308 8.30 7.67 7.50
N ASP A 309 9.41 7.55 8.23
CA ASP A 309 10.61 8.35 8.09
C ASP A 309 11.69 7.53 7.40
N SER A 310 12.00 7.85 6.16
CA SER A 310 13.02 7.16 5.37
C SER A 310 14.45 7.63 5.69
N GLY A 311 14.61 8.67 6.50
CA GLY A 311 15.91 9.23 6.81
C GLY A 311 16.68 9.60 5.54
N ASP A 312 17.82 8.96 5.33
CA ASP A 312 18.69 9.19 4.16
C ASP A 312 18.59 8.09 3.07
N PHE A 313 17.65 7.16 3.19
CA PHE A 313 17.45 6.01 2.28
C PHE A 313 18.62 5.02 2.21
N LYS A 314 19.52 4.99 3.18
CA LYS A 314 20.71 4.12 3.18
C LYS A 314 20.70 3.06 4.25
N ALA A 315 20.07 3.36 5.39
CA ALA A 315 20.00 2.46 6.53
C ALA A 315 18.55 2.15 6.89
N ASP A 316 18.37 1.27 7.88
CA ASP A 316 17.08 1.04 8.49
C ASP A 316 16.40 2.35 8.86
N SER A 317 15.15 2.42 8.54
CA SER A 317 14.29 3.58 8.67
C SER A 317 13.41 3.47 9.91
N LYS A 318 12.51 4.44 10.10
CA LYS A 318 11.60 4.47 11.24
C LYS A 318 10.15 4.59 10.79
N ALA A 319 9.27 4.01 11.60
CA ALA A 319 7.84 4.27 11.53
C ALA A 319 7.35 4.74 12.89
N TYR A 320 6.55 5.80 12.88
CA TYR A 320 5.99 6.41 14.09
C TYR A 320 4.47 6.31 14.06
N ILE A 321 3.89 5.85 15.15
CA ILE A 321 2.45 5.73 15.30
C ILE A 321 1.98 6.68 16.39
N TYR A 322 1.08 7.60 16.03
CA TYR A 322 0.50 8.59 16.93
C TYR A 322 -1.00 8.34 17.12
N SER A 323 -1.55 8.80 18.23
CA SER A 323 -3.00 8.96 18.36
C SER A 323 -3.50 10.08 17.45
N LEU A 324 -4.82 10.15 17.21
CA LEU A 324 -5.44 11.27 16.47
C LEU A 324 -5.32 12.63 17.19
N THR A 325 -4.82 12.64 18.44
CA THR A 325 -4.52 13.86 19.21
C THR A 325 -3.04 14.22 19.24
N GLY A 326 -2.20 13.51 18.46
CA GLY A 326 -0.78 13.79 18.31
C GLY A 326 0.13 13.20 19.39
N SER A 327 -0.36 12.28 20.25
CA SER A 327 0.48 11.62 21.25
C SER A 327 1.18 10.41 20.63
N LEU A 328 2.51 10.33 20.72
CA LEU A 328 3.29 9.16 20.25
C LEU A 328 2.90 7.91 21.02
N GLN A 329 2.53 6.86 20.31
CA GLN A 329 2.16 5.56 20.86
C GLN A 329 3.26 4.51 20.65
N LYS A 330 3.93 4.54 19.51
CA LYS A 330 4.96 3.56 19.15
C LYS A 330 5.95 4.14 18.14
N GLU A 331 7.21 3.73 18.29
CA GLU A 331 8.26 3.85 17.30
C GLU A 331 8.72 2.45 16.91
N LEU A 332 8.91 2.20 15.62
CA LEU A 332 9.39 0.93 15.06
C LEU A 332 10.62 1.20 14.19
N THR A 333 11.60 0.30 14.25
CA THR A 333 12.72 0.28 13.29
C THR A 333 12.36 -0.69 12.17
N VAL A 334 12.20 -0.17 10.95
CA VAL A 334 11.71 -0.89 9.78
C VAL A 334 12.78 -0.98 8.69
N GLY A 335 12.46 -1.56 7.54
CA GLY A 335 13.37 -1.61 6.41
C GLY A 335 13.65 -0.24 5.79
N VAL A 336 14.48 -0.20 4.76
CA VAL A 336 14.92 1.03 4.08
C VAL A 336 13.80 1.61 3.23
N GLY A 337 13.53 2.92 3.37
CA GLY A 337 12.57 3.66 2.55
C GLY A 337 11.11 3.20 2.73
N PRO A 338 10.54 3.25 3.94
CA PRO A 338 9.14 2.88 4.16
C PRO A 338 8.23 3.91 3.48
N ASN A 339 7.40 3.44 2.53
CA ASN A 339 6.60 4.30 1.66
C ASN A 339 5.09 4.13 1.79
N GLY A 340 4.63 3.20 2.63
CA GLY A 340 3.19 3.00 2.81
C GLY A 340 2.85 2.08 3.97
N PHE A 341 1.63 2.26 4.48
CA PHE A 341 1.02 1.42 5.50
C PHE A 341 -0.21 0.72 4.92
N TYR A 342 -0.37 -0.57 5.22
CA TYR A 342 -1.44 -1.40 4.68
C TYR A 342 -2.03 -2.23 5.81
N PHE A 343 -3.36 -2.20 5.94
CA PHE A 343 -4.04 -2.75 7.11
C PHE A 343 -4.59 -4.14 6.76
N ASN A 344 -4.24 -5.11 7.59
CA ASN A 344 -4.60 -6.51 7.44
C ASN A 344 -5.51 -6.93 8.61
N ASP A 345 -6.73 -6.41 8.59
CA ASP A 345 -7.78 -6.69 9.57
C ASP A 345 -8.56 -7.95 9.21
#